data_01a653ea122214aabda1e7292fb4a879
#
_entry.id   01a653ea122214aabda1e7292fb4a879
#
_cell.length_a   1.000
_cell.length_b   1.000
_cell.length_c   1.000
_cell.angle_alpha   90.00
_cell.angle_beta   90.00
_cell.angle_gamma   90.00
#
_symmetry.space_group_name_H-M   'P 1'
#
loop_
_entity.id
_entity.type
_entity.pdbx_description
1 polymer ?
#
loop_
_entity_poly.entity_id
_entity_poly.type
_entity_poly.pdbx_seq_one_letter_code
_entity_poly.pdbx_strand_id
1 'polypeptide(L)'
;MSINSRRIYLSSLDSNIFYENFDGKFHWNLTKAQITCENNQMLGVSLVRCELPATCGISTTQNDNSGSNPNVLVLSYSLNGGEGVNMLFNVRTDAVGEGIDQFPLTLQNNIQDILSFINSTNATPFLKLDDATFALGLFRIAVENPTDSVVFNFESCTPCLLRALGLHTQQNTTINTTNPAPFNYDMAQYLPLIRLKSKNLNMNSTSSFEEGDSNILDSIPTNSDNGNSYFEERSQTTEDGTLIFKQKQTIIQENIYMVKQILPTKRLDNLEIELVSKDNQSITTGQQPCAFVIQIDILDSL
;
A
#
# COMPACT_ATOMS: atom_id res chain seq x y z
N MET A 1 10.42 11.68 37.06
CA MET A 1 10.96 11.36 35.70
C MET A 1 10.88 12.63 34.86
N SER A 2 12.01 13.23 34.57
CA SER A 2 12.08 14.36 33.63
C SER A 2 12.19 13.75 32.23
N ILE A 3 11.12 13.77 31.44
CA ILE A 3 11.14 13.31 30.04
C ILE A 3 11.49 14.54 29.20
N ASN A 4 12.67 14.52 28.61
CA ASN A 4 13.04 15.52 27.61
C ASN A 4 12.65 14.95 26.24
N SER A 5 11.59 15.52 25.65
CA SER A 5 11.02 15.05 24.39
C SER A 5 11.34 16.03 23.26
N ARG A 6 11.72 15.51 22.09
CA ARG A 6 11.89 16.29 20.86
C ARG A 6 11.05 15.70 19.74
N ARG A 7 10.39 16.53 18.97
CA ARG A 7 9.72 16.13 17.73
C ARG A 7 10.59 16.48 16.53
N ILE A 8 10.72 15.54 15.62
CA ILE A 8 11.43 15.70 14.35
C ILE A 8 10.39 15.60 13.25
N TYR A 9 10.35 16.62 12.40
CA TYR A 9 9.51 16.67 11.21
C TYR A 9 10.38 16.30 10.02
N LEU A 10 10.01 15.24 9.32
CA LEU A 10 10.76 14.67 8.20
C LEU A 10 9.91 14.72 6.95
N SER A 11 10.44 15.29 5.90
CA SER A 11 9.86 15.24 4.55
C SER A 11 10.71 14.32 3.68
N SER A 12 10.09 13.53 2.84
CA SER A 12 10.81 12.73 1.85
C SER A 12 11.59 13.61 0.86
N LEU A 13 11.13 14.86 0.65
CA LEU A 13 11.82 15.84 -0.21
C LEU A 13 13.19 16.26 0.35
N ASP A 14 13.39 16.14 1.67
CA ASP A 14 14.65 16.45 2.34
C ASP A 14 15.51 15.18 2.54
N SER A 15 15.06 14.03 2.05
CA SER A 15 15.79 12.77 2.13
C SER A 15 16.93 12.73 1.12
N ASN A 16 18.09 12.23 1.53
CA ASN A 16 19.26 12.09 0.67
C ASN A 16 19.10 11.01 -0.42
N ILE A 17 18.13 10.10 -0.28
CA ILE A 17 17.93 8.93 -1.18
C ILE A 17 16.71 9.09 -2.07
N PHE A 18 15.85 10.07 -1.85
CA PHE A 18 14.56 10.20 -2.52
C PHE A 18 14.63 10.17 -4.06
N TYR A 19 15.71 10.67 -4.63
CA TYR A 19 15.83 10.85 -6.08
C TYR A 19 16.31 9.61 -6.85
N GLU A 20 16.86 8.61 -6.18
CA GLU A 20 17.50 7.50 -6.90
C GLU A 20 16.55 6.35 -7.25
N ASN A 21 15.50 6.08 -6.46
CA ASN A 21 14.70 4.87 -6.70
C ASN A 21 13.21 4.93 -6.40
N PHE A 22 12.57 5.98 -5.94
CA PHE A 22 11.14 6.04 -5.55
C PHE A 22 10.59 4.84 -4.74
N ASP A 23 11.47 4.00 -4.22
CA ASP A 23 11.17 2.70 -3.61
C ASP A 23 10.73 2.80 -2.13
N GLY A 24 10.20 3.96 -1.73
CA GLY A 24 9.75 4.17 -0.35
C GLY A 24 10.86 4.04 0.69
N LYS A 25 12.12 4.28 0.29
CA LYS A 25 13.29 4.31 1.17
C LYS A 25 13.76 5.74 1.36
N PHE A 26 13.89 6.14 2.61
CA PHE A 26 14.26 7.51 2.97
C PHE A 26 15.41 7.49 3.96
N HIS A 27 16.33 8.44 3.81
CA HIS A 27 17.45 8.63 4.71
C HIS A 27 17.64 10.11 5.02
N TRP A 28 17.65 10.47 6.29
CA TRP A 28 17.91 11.83 6.77
C TRP A 28 19.15 11.87 7.63
N ASN A 29 20.02 12.84 7.35
CA ASN A 29 21.17 13.11 8.17
C ASN A 29 20.78 14.11 9.26
N LEU A 30 20.86 13.67 10.51
CA LEU A 30 20.51 14.45 11.69
C LEU A 30 21.74 15.13 12.35
N THR A 31 22.90 15.18 11.69
CA THR A 31 24.16 15.68 12.30
C THR A 31 24.05 17.10 12.84
N LYS A 32 23.21 17.96 12.24
CA LYS A 32 22.95 19.31 12.76
C LYS A 32 22.01 19.34 13.97
N ALA A 33 21.24 18.29 14.18
CA ALA A 33 20.26 18.15 15.25
C ALA A 33 20.52 16.89 16.07
N GLN A 34 21.80 16.53 16.21
CA GLN A 34 22.24 15.33 16.90
C GLN A 34 21.54 15.14 18.25
N ILE A 35 21.00 13.95 18.45
CA ILE A 35 20.31 13.57 19.68
C ILE A 35 21.22 12.58 20.40
N THR A 36 21.59 12.94 21.61
CA THR A 36 22.40 12.10 22.49
C THR A 36 21.77 12.02 23.88
N CYS A 37 22.01 10.93 24.57
CA CYS A 37 21.65 10.77 25.96
C CYS A 37 22.87 10.34 26.79
N GLU A 38 22.80 10.55 28.10
CA GLU A 38 23.84 10.15 29.05
C GLU A 38 23.86 8.64 29.28
N ASN A 39 24.92 8.15 29.96
CA ASN A 39 25.11 6.71 30.20
C ASN A 39 23.97 6.07 31.02
N ASN A 40 23.36 6.84 31.92
CA ASN A 40 22.20 6.42 32.72
C ASN A 40 20.85 6.71 32.08
N GLN A 41 20.83 7.05 30.81
CA GLN A 41 19.63 7.37 30.05
C GLN A 41 19.48 6.46 28.83
N MET A 42 18.29 6.39 28.29
CA MET A 42 17.94 5.65 27.08
C MET A 42 17.19 6.56 26.10
N LEU A 43 17.34 6.30 24.82
CA LEU A 43 16.51 6.92 23.77
C LEU A 43 15.28 6.06 23.52
N GLY A 44 14.12 6.70 23.51
CA GLY A 44 12.87 6.12 23.06
C GLY A 44 12.41 6.79 21.77
N VAL A 45 11.92 6.04 20.82
CA VAL A 45 11.37 6.55 19.55
C VAL A 45 9.92 6.14 19.40
N SER A 46 9.09 7.04 18.86
CA SER A 46 7.70 6.74 18.50
C SER A 46 7.28 7.54 17.27
N LEU A 47 6.43 6.94 16.43
CA LEU A 47 5.76 7.64 15.36
C LEU A 47 4.58 8.43 15.93
N VAL A 48 4.53 9.71 15.64
CA VAL A 48 3.41 10.60 16.06
C VAL A 48 2.41 10.74 14.93
N ARG A 49 2.91 10.99 13.71
CA ARG A 49 2.08 11.19 12.52
C ARG A 49 2.85 10.69 11.29
N CYS A 50 2.12 10.15 10.35
CA CYS A 50 2.62 9.80 9.03
C CYS A 50 1.61 10.23 7.97
N GLU A 51 2.11 10.76 6.86
CA GLU A 51 1.34 11.12 5.68
C GLU A 51 1.95 10.39 4.47
N LEU A 52 1.18 9.49 3.87
CA LEU A 52 1.60 8.72 2.70
C LEU A 52 0.66 9.01 1.52
N PRO A 53 1.16 9.17 0.31
CA PRO A 53 0.32 9.37 -0.86
C PRO A 53 -0.51 8.12 -1.18
N ALA A 54 -1.73 8.30 -1.68
CA ALA A 54 -2.56 7.19 -2.14
C ALA A 54 -2.02 6.51 -3.42
N THR A 55 -0.99 7.10 -4.03
CA THR A 55 -0.20 6.48 -5.10
C THR A 55 0.74 5.38 -4.62
N CYS A 56 0.79 5.10 -3.30
CA CYS A 56 1.52 3.96 -2.79
C CYS A 56 1.05 2.66 -3.43
N GLY A 57 2.02 1.84 -3.85
CA GLY A 57 1.80 0.52 -4.43
C GLY A 57 2.98 -0.40 -4.13
N ILE A 58 2.81 -1.70 -4.33
CA ILE A 58 3.90 -2.67 -4.15
C ILE A 58 4.93 -2.43 -5.26
N SER A 59 6.19 -2.20 -4.86
CA SER A 59 7.32 -2.14 -5.79
C SER A 59 7.89 -3.55 -5.98
N THR A 60 7.94 -4.01 -7.20
CA THR A 60 8.44 -5.34 -7.52
C THR A 60 9.90 -5.34 -7.99
N THR A 61 10.66 -4.28 -7.71
CA THR A 61 12.10 -4.18 -8.05
C THR A 61 13.01 -5.15 -7.31
N GLN A 62 12.56 -6.31 -6.94
CA GLN A 62 13.51 -7.36 -6.61
C GLN A 62 14.15 -7.81 -7.92
N ASN A 63 15.43 -7.53 -8.06
CA ASN A 63 16.33 -8.12 -9.04
C ASN A 63 16.37 -9.65 -8.85
N ASP A 64 15.34 -10.31 -9.34
CA ASP A 64 15.54 -11.69 -9.64
C ASP A 64 16.14 -11.74 -11.07
N ASN A 65 17.27 -12.38 -11.19
CA ASN A 65 18.02 -12.53 -12.45
C ASN A 65 17.28 -13.40 -13.49
N SER A 66 15.97 -13.58 -13.36
CA SER A 66 15.18 -14.50 -14.18
C SER A 66 14.69 -13.91 -15.51
N GLY A 67 14.97 -12.64 -15.79
CA GLY A 67 14.59 -12.00 -17.06
C GLY A 67 13.09 -11.81 -17.28
N SER A 68 12.25 -12.21 -16.34
CA SER A 68 10.83 -11.86 -16.30
C SER A 68 10.70 -10.46 -15.72
N ASN A 69 9.83 -9.65 -16.31
CA ASN A 69 9.61 -8.27 -15.85
C ASN A 69 9.00 -8.29 -14.43
N PRO A 70 9.76 -8.04 -13.36
CA PRO A 70 9.29 -8.28 -11.99
C PRO A 70 8.26 -7.24 -11.50
N ASN A 71 7.90 -6.28 -12.33
CA ASN A 71 7.10 -5.10 -11.97
C ASN A 71 5.61 -5.27 -12.28
N VAL A 72 5.14 -6.50 -12.48
CA VAL A 72 3.82 -6.73 -13.01
C VAL A 72 3.01 -7.67 -12.13
N LEU A 73 1.83 -7.22 -11.69
CA LEU A 73 0.82 -8.10 -11.13
C LEU A 73 0.01 -8.71 -12.26
N VAL A 74 -0.26 -10.00 -12.17
CA VAL A 74 -0.95 -10.75 -13.21
C VAL A 74 -2.38 -11.04 -12.79
N LEU A 75 -3.34 -10.81 -13.70
CA LEU A 75 -4.70 -11.31 -13.64
C LEU A 75 -4.94 -12.23 -14.84
N SER A 76 -5.11 -13.52 -14.58
CA SER A 76 -5.36 -14.53 -15.61
C SER A 76 -6.82 -14.95 -15.58
N TYR A 77 -7.50 -14.87 -16.72
CA TYR A 77 -8.87 -15.29 -16.86
C TYR A 77 -9.17 -15.85 -18.24
N SER A 78 -10.29 -16.58 -18.37
CA SER A 78 -10.87 -16.98 -19.64
C SER A 78 -12.34 -16.58 -19.70
N LEU A 79 -12.77 -16.13 -20.88
CA LEU A 79 -14.16 -15.73 -21.15
C LEU A 79 -14.82 -16.82 -21.98
N ASN A 80 -16.00 -17.30 -21.52
CA ASN A 80 -16.84 -18.29 -22.24
C ASN A 80 -16.10 -19.56 -22.67
N GLY A 81 -15.14 -20.01 -21.87
CA GLY A 81 -14.33 -21.20 -22.20
C GLY A 81 -13.32 -20.98 -23.34
N GLY A 82 -13.07 -19.74 -23.73
CA GLY A 82 -12.04 -19.36 -24.69
C GLY A 82 -10.62 -19.50 -24.14
N GLU A 83 -9.66 -19.05 -24.92
CA GLU A 83 -8.27 -19.02 -24.51
C GLU A 83 -8.06 -18.14 -23.27
N GLY A 84 -7.09 -18.51 -22.43
CA GLY A 84 -6.72 -17.74 -21.24
C GLY A 84 -6.05 -16.41 -21.64
N VAL A 85 -6.49 -15.34 -21.02
CA VAL A 85 -5.95 -14.00 -21.17
C VAL A 85 -5.19 -13.64 -19.92
N ASN A 86 -3.93 -13.19 -20.06
CA ASN A 86 -3.15 -12.66 -18.97
C ASN A 86 -3.09 -11.14 -19.08
N MET A 87 -3.70 -10.46 -18.11
CA MET A 87 -3.58 -9.01 -17.98
C MET A 87 -2.48 -8.67 -17.01
N LEU A 88 -1.74 -7.64 -17.35
CA LEU A 88 -0.60 -7.18 -16.58
C LEU A 88 -0.95 -5.83 -15.95
N PHE A 89 -0.90 -5.77 -14.62
CA PHE A 89 -1.08 -4.52 -13.88
C PHE A 89 0.28 -3.99 -13.46
N ASN A 90 0.64 -2.83 -13.98
CA ASN A 90 1.89 -2.17 -13.62
C ASN A 90 1.75 -1.50 -12.26
N VAL A 91 2.69 -1.74 -11.37
CA VAL A 91 2.76 -1.13 -10.03
C VAL A 91 3.70 0.08 -9.98
N ARG A 92 4.31 0.45 -11.10
CA ARG A 92 5.18 1.63 -11.21
C ARG A 92 4.57 2.67 -12.13
N THR A 93 4.62 3.93 -11.69
CA THR A 93 4.27 5.10 -12.51
C THR A 93 5.40 5.55 -13.42
N ASP A 94 6.62 5.02 -13.26
CA ASP A 94 7.85 5.41 -13.95
C ASP A 94 8.30 4.42 -15.03
N ALA A 95 7.51 3.38 -15.33
CA ALA A 95 7.80 2.47 -16.42
C ALA A 95 7.57 3.19 -17.77
N VAL A 96 8.52 4.03 -18.14
CA VAL A 96 8.72 4.49 -19.51
C VAL A 96 9.32 3.31 -20.27
N GLY A 97 8.52 2.29 -20.53
CA GLY A 97 8.87 1.13 -21.34
C GLY A 97 8.04 1.16 -22.59
N GLU A 98 8.69 1.09 -23.74
CA GLU A 98 8.06 1.06 -25.04
C GLU A 98 6.90 0.05 -25.10
N GLY A 99 5.70 0.52 -25.31
CA GLY A 99 4.65 -0.21 -26.02
C GLY A 99 3.69 -1.09 -25.21
N ILE A 100 3.61 -0.98 -23.89
CA ILE A 100 2.56 -1.66 -23.13
C ILE A 100 1.81 -0.60 -22.30
N ASP A 101 0.57 -0.31 -22.70
CA ASP A 101 -0.38 0.47 -21.90
C ASP A 101 -0.77 -0.36 -20.67
N GLN A 102 0.05 -0.31 -19.62
CA GLN A 102 -0.20 -1.02 -18.39
C GLN A 102 -0.94 -0.09 -17.43
N PHE A 103 -2.01 -0.59 -16.84
CA PHE A 103 -2.77 0.13 -15.82
C PHE A 103 -1.98 0.11 -14.49
N PRO A 104 -1.59 1.27 -13.93
CA PRO A 104 -0.89 1.30 -12.65
C PRO A 104 -1.86 0.93 -11.52
N LEU A 105 -1.50 -0.07 -10.72
CA LEU A 105 -2.29 -0.48 -9.56
C LEU A 105 -1.74 0.19 -8.29
N THR A 106 -2.54 1.07 -7.70
CA THR A 106 -2.23 1.81 -6.49
C THR A 106 -3.46 1.88 -5.58
N LEU A 107 -3.30 2.34 -4.35
CA LEU A 107 -4.43 2.58 -3.43
C LEU A 107 -5.38 3.69 -3.93
N GLN A 108 -4.93 4.50 -4.87
CA GLN A 108 -5.72 5.57 -5.49
C GLN A 108 -6.78 5.03 -6.46
N ASN A 109 -6.53 3.87 -7.08
CA ASN A 109 -7.43 3.32 -8.09
C ASN A 109 -8.74 2.87 -7.47
N ASN A 110 -9.82 3.08 -8.18
CA ASN A 110 -11.12 2.56 -7.82
C ASN A 110 -11.48 1.32 -8.67
N ILE A 111 -12.48 0.58 -8.23
CA ILE A 111 -12.88 -0.65 -8.90
C ILE A 111 -13.41 -0.40 -10.32
N GLN A 112 -14.03 0.75 -10.58
CA GLN A 112 -14.57 1.09 -11.91
C GLN A 112 -13.45 1.25 -12.92
N ASP A 113 -12.33 1.89 -12.51
CA ASP A 113 -11.17 2.06 -13.37
C ASP A 113 -10.56 0.70 -13.71
N ILE A 114 -10.47 -0.20 -12.70
CA ILE A 114 -9.95 -1.55 -12.90
C ILE A 114 -10.86 -2.37 -13.81
N LEU A 115 -12.18 -2.34 -13.61
CA LEU A 115 -13.13 -3.03 -14.48
C LEU A 115 -13.12 -2.48 -15.90
N SER A 116 -13.01 -1.16 -16.07
CA SER A 116 -12.88 -0.52 -17.37
C SER A 116 -11.61 -0.98 -18.10
N PHE A 117 -10.50 -1.09 -17.38
CA PHE A 117 -9.25 -1.62 -17.91
C PHE A 117 -9.39 -3.08 -18.35
N ILE A 118 -9.97 -3.96 -17.50
CA ILE A 118 -10.20 -5.36 -17.82
C ILE A 118 -11.12 -5.48 -19.05
N ASN A 119 -12.20 -4.70 -19.10
CA ASN A 119 -13.16 -4.71 -20.18
C ASN A 119 -12.58 -4.20 -21.52
N SER A 120 -11.55 -3.35 -21.47
CA SER A 120 -10.92 -2.79 -22.68
C SER A 120 -10.24 -3.84 -23.58
N THR A 121 -10.00 -5.05 -23.06
CA THR A 121 -9.44 -6.17 -23.85
C THR A 121 -10.44 -6.82 -24.81
N ASN A 122 -11.72 -6.51 -24.68
CA ASN A 122 -12.80 -7.07 -25.49
C ASN A 122 -13.60 -5.97 -26.18
N ALA A 123 -14.23 -6.31 -27.29
CA ALA A 123 -15.04 -5.37 -28.08
C ALA A 123 -16.27 -4.85 -27.30
N THR A 124 -16.75 -5.63 -26.33
CA THR A 124 -17.87 -5.28 -25.44
C THR A 124 -17.47 -5.53 -23.99
N PRO A 125 -17.89 -4.67 -23.05
CA PRO A 125 -17.72 -4.93 -21.62
C PRO A 125 -18.31 -6.28 -21.23
N PHE A 126 -17.63 -7.02 -20.37
CA PHE A 126 -18.09 -8.34 -19.91
C PHE A 126 -18.15 -8.44 -18.37
N LEU A 127 -17.57 -7.48 -17.65
CA LEU A 127 -17.66 -7.37 -16.19
C LEU A 127 -18.31 -6.06 -15.78
N LYS A 128 -19.09 -6.11 -14.70
CA LYS A 128 -19.70 -4.96 -14.03
C LYS A 128 -19.72 -5.13 -12.53
N LEU A 129 -20.11 -4.08 -11.81
CA LEU A 129 -20.50 -4.22 -10.42
C LEU A 129 -21.92 -4.81 -10.30
N ASP A 130 -22.11 -5.68 -9.31
CA ASP A 130 -23.41 -6.27 -9.02
C ASP A 130 -24.31 -5.24 -8.32
N ASP A 131 -25.30 -4.72 -9.08
CA ASP A 131 -26.26 -3.74 -8.58
C ASP A 131 -27.17 -4.28 -7.49
N ALA A 132 -27.39 -5.60 -7.40
CA ALA A 132 -28.27 -6.20 -6.41
C ALA A 132 -27.71 -6.06 -4.97
N THR A 133 -26.41 -5.91 -4.82
CA THR A 133 -25.73 -5.75 -3.52
C THR A 133 -25.47 -4.29 -3.16
N PHE A 134 -25.66 -3.36 -4.10
CA PHE A 134 -25.43 -1.93 -3.91
C PHE A 134 -26.25 -1.31 -2.76
N ALA A 135 -27.51 -1.74 -2.61
CA ALA A 135 -28.41 -1.26 -1.56
C ALA A 135 -27.92 -1.59 -0.14
N LEU A 136 -27.03 -2.58 -0.01
CA LEU A 136 -26.40 -3.01 1.25
C LEU A 136 -25.01 -2.36 1.46
N GLY A 137 -24.56 -1.49 0.54
CA GLY A 137 -23.20 -0.95 0.55
C GLY A 137 -22.14 -1.99 0.18
N LEU A 138 -22.54 -3.13 -0.35
CA LEU A 138 -21.67 -4.24 -0.72
C LEU A 138 -21.54 -4.28 -2.24
N PHE A 139 -20.32 -4.32 -2.74
CA PHE A 139 -20.05 -4.36 -4.17
C PHE A 139 -19.34 -5.67 -4.51
N ARG A 140 -19.83 -6.33 -5.57
CA ARG A 140 -19.26 -7.55 -6.11
C ARG A 140 -19.07 -7.42 -7.61
N ILE A 141 -18.12 -8.14 -8.15
CA ILE A 141 -17.95 -8.24 -9.59
C ILE A 141 -18.95 -9.28 -10.12
N ALA A 142 -19.64 -8.94 -11.19
CA ALA A 142 -20.57 -9.80 -11.91
C ALA A 142 -20.32 -9.74 -13.42
N VAL A 143 -20.94 -10.64 -14.19
CA VAL A 143 -20.92 -10.55 -15.65
C VAL A 143 -21.91 -9.50 -16.15
N GLU A 144 -21.54 -8.80 -17.21
CA GLU A 144 -22.42 -7.82 -17.88
C GLU A 144 -23.56 -8.51 -18.61
N ASN A 145 -23.25 -9.51 -19.43
CA ASN A 145 -24.24 -10.23 -20.22
C ASN A 145 -24.65 -11.54 -19.53
N PRO A 146 -25.95 -11.89 -19.51
CA PRO A 146 -26.44 -13.11 -18.86
C PRO A 146 -25.86 -14.41 -19.43
N THR A 147 -25.38 -14.41 -20.65
CA THR A 147 -24.78 -15.57 -21.33
C THR A 147 -23.29 -15.74 -21.06
N ASP A 148 -22.65 -14.74 -20.46
CA ASP A 148 -21.21 -14.78 -20.23
C ASP A 148 -20.85 -15.59 -18.98
N SER A 149 -19.67 -16.22 -19.06
CA SER A 149 -19.04 -16.93 -17.94
C SER A 149 -17.54 -16.59 -17.96
N VAL A 150 -17.04 -16.07 -16.84
CA VAL A 150 -15.64 -15.71 -16.69
C VAL A 150 -15.02 -16.59 -15.64
N VAL A 151 -13.89 -17.21 -15.93
CA VAL A 151 -13.12 -18.05 -15.00
C VAL A 151 -11.78 -17.37 -14.72
N PHE A 152 -11.55 -17.03 -13.46
CA PHE A 152 -10.25 -16.53 -13.00
C PHE A 152 -9.39 -17.69 -12.49
N ASN A 153 -8.18 -17.82 -13.03
CA ASN A 153 -7.24 -18.88 -12.67
C ASN A 153 -6.33 -18.41 -11.53
N PHE A 154 -6.58 -18.87 -10.32
CA PHE A 154 -5.85 -18.41 -9.13
C PHE A 154 -4.35 -18.73 -9.17
N GLU A 155 -3.93 -19.86 -9.78
CA GLU A 155 -2.52 -20.25 -9.85
C GLU A 155 -1.68 -19.31 -10.73
N SER A 156 -2.34 -18.68 -11.72
CA SER A 156 -1.69 -17.75 -12.65
C SER A 156 -1.90 -16.28 -12.27
N CYS A 157 -2.64 -16.01 -11.19
CA CYS A 157 -2.92 -14.65 -10.72
C CYS A 157 -2.08 -14.29 -9.51
N THR A 158 -1.79 -13.00 -9.38
CA THR A 158 -1.15 -12.46 -8.16
C THR A 158 -2.16 -12.45 -7.01
N PRO A 159 -1.90 -13.12 -5.86
CA PRO A 159 -2.88 -13.30 -4.79
C PRO A 159 -3.45 -12.00 -4.19
N CYS A 160 -2.63 -10.94 -4.06
CA CYS A 160 -3.11 -9.66 -3.52
C CYS A 160 -4.14 -9.01 -4.46
N LEU A 161 -3.99 -9.16 -5.78
CA LEU A 161 -4.94 -8.66 -6.76
C LEU A 161 -6.26 -9.44 -6.70
N LEU A 162 -6.21 -10.77 -6.58
CA LEU A 162 -7.42 -11.58 -6.39
C LEU A 162 -8.20 -11.15 -5.14
N ARG A 163 -7.51 -10.96 -4.01
CA ARG A 163 -8.15 -10.49 -2.77
C ARG A 163 -8.80 -9.12 -2.96
N ALA A 164 -8.11 -8.18 -3.58
CA ALA A 164 -8.64 -6.84 -3.84
C ALA A 164 -9.91 -6.87 -4.69
N LEU A 165 -9.98 -7.80 -5.66
CA LEU A 165 -11.14 -7.98 -6.55
C LEU A 165 -12.25 -8.85 -5.94
N GLY A 166 -12.09 -9.35 -4.73
CA GLY A 166 -13.08 -10.22 -4.07
C GLY A 166 -13.13 -11.64 -4.66
N LEU A 167 -12.05 -12.15 -5.24
CA LEU A 167 -11.90 -13.46 -5.83
C LEU A 167 -11.21 -14.44 -4.88
N HIS A 168 -11.40 -15.74 -5.11
CA HIS A 168 -10.68 -16.77 -4.34
C HIS A 168 -9.19 -16.80 -4.65
N THR A 169 -8.37 -17.02 -3.62
CA THR A 169 -6.91 -17.11 -3.72
C THR A 169 -6.37 -18.56 -3.71
N GLN A 170 -7.26 -19.55 -3.54
CA GLN A 170 -6.89 -20.95 -3.41
C GLN A 170 -7.64 -21.89 -4.37
N GLN A 171 -8.52 -21.34 -5.18
CA GLN A 171 -9.28 -22.08 -6.19
C GLN A 171 -9.74 -21.14 -7.30
N ASN A 172 -9.98 -21.69 -8.48
CA ASN A 172 -10.53 -20.92 -9.60
C ASN A 172 -11.89 -20.33 -9.22
N THR A 173 -12.08 -19.06 -9.58
CA THR A 173 -13.36 -18.37 -9.38
C THR A 173 -14.09 -18.30 -10.71
N THR A 174 -15.29 -18.85 -10.77
CA THR A 174 -16.19 -18.73 -11.91
C THR A 174 -17.27 -17.72 -11.62
N ILE A 175 -17.35 -16.67 -12.41
CA ILE A 175 -18.40 -15.65 -12.34
C ILE A 175 -19.35 -15.82 -13.53
N ASN A 176 -20.65 -15.93 -13.25
CA ASN A 176 -21.72 -15.98 -14.24
C ASN A 176 -22.98 -15.29 -13.67
N THR A 177 -24.08 -15.32 -14.39
CA THR A 177 -25.35 -14.67 -13.98
C THR A 177 -25.84 -15.10 -12.58
N THR A 178 -25.63 -16.35 -12.21
CA THR A 178 -26.12 -16.91 -10.94
C THR A 178 -25.11 -16.79 -9.81
N ASN A 179 -23.83 -16.62 -10.15
CA ASN A 179 -22.71 -16.59 -9.21
C ASN A 179 -21.85 -15.34 -9.46
N PRO A 180 -22.10 -14.22 -8.79
CA PRO A 180 -21.16 -13.10 -8.76
C PRO A 180 -19.87 -13.47 -8.01
N ALA A 181 -18.90 -12.57 -7.98
CA ALA A 181 -17.69 -12.78 -7.18
C ALA A 181 -18.03 -13.17 -5.74
N PRO A 182 -17.30 -14.11 -5.11
CA PRO A 182 -17.66 -14.67 -3.81
C PRO A 182 -17.60 -13.66 -2.67
N PHE A 183 -16.70 -12.67 -2.77
CA PHE A 183 -16.49 -11.65 -1.74
C PHE A 183 -16.68 -10.25 -2.33
N ASN A 184 -16.89 -9.27 -1.45
CA ASN A 184 -16.88 -7.88 -1.86
C ASN A 184 -15.47 -7.48 -2.29
N TYR A 185 -15.36 -6.64 -3.32
CA TYR A 185 -14.09 -6.04 -3.65
C TYR A 185 -13.66 -5.08 -2.53
N ASP A 186 -12.35 -5.02 -2.27
CA ASP A 186 -11.76 -4.07 -1.35
C ASP A 186 -10.31 -3.81 -1.76
N MET A 187 -10.05 -2.64 -2.34
CA MET A 187 -8.70 -2.26 -2.74
C MET A 187 -7.71 -2.19 -1.56
N ALA A 188 -8.21 -2.02 -0.34
CA ALA A 188 -7.36 -2.10 0.84
C ALA A 188 -6.77 -3.51 1.04
N GLN A 189 -7.38 -4.56 0.50
CA GLN A 189 -6.83 -5.93 0.53
C GLN A 189 -5.63 -6.12 -0.42
N TYR A 190 -5.46 -5.26 -1.38
CA TYR A 190 -4.24 -5.23 -2.21
C TYR A 190 -3.02 -4.86 -1.38
N LEU A 191 -3.12 -3.82 -0.57
CA LEU A 191 -2.08 -3.36 0.33
C LEU A 191 -2.69 -3.03 1.71
N PRO A 192 -3.05 -4.06 2.51
CA PRO A 192 -3.85 -3.88 3.72
C PRO A 192 -3.08 -3.17 4.84
N LEU A 193 -1.76 -3.22 4.79
CA LEU A 193 -0.89 -2.68 5.82
C LEU A 193 0.42 -2.19 5.21
N ILE A 194 0.83 -0.98 5.56
CA ILE A 194 2.14 -0.42 5.27
C ILE A 194 2.94 -0.40 6.57
N ARG A 195 4.11 -1.04 6.58
CA ARG A 195 5.02 -1.04 7.71
C ARG A 195 6.14 -0.05 7.47
N LEU A 196 6.47 0.70 8.51
CA LEU A 196 7.66 1.55 8.55
C LEU A 196 8.78 0.76 9.21
N LYS A 197 9.76 0.33 8.44
CA LYS A 197 10.98 -0.30 8.93
C LYS A 197 12.10 0.71 9.07
N SER A 198 12.95 0.53 10.06
CA SER A 198 14.14 1.34 10.23
C SER A 198 15.35 0.48 10.60
N LYS A 199 16.25 0.29 9.65
CA LYS A 199 17.43 -0.56 9.84
C LYS A 199 18.42 -0.03 10.86
N ASN A 200 18.52 1.29 10.97
CA ASN A 200 19.51 1.93 11.84
C ASN A 200 19.02 2.16 13.29
N LEU A 201 17.75 1.94 13.58
CA LEU A 201 17.22 2.08 14.92
C LEU A 201 17.42 0.80 15.76
N ASN A 202 17.70 -0.36 15.13
CA ASN A 202 17.91 -1.66 15.80
C ASN A 202 16.86 -1.95 16.88
N MET A 203 15.60 -1.73 16.54
CA MET A 203 14.49 -1.94 17.48
C MET A 203 14.22 -3.44 17.62
N ASN A 204 14.10 -3.92 18.87
CA ASN A 204 13.72 -5.29 19.16
C ASN A 204 12.19 -5.44 19.04
N SER A 205 11.64 -5.26 17.86
CA SER A 205 10.24 -5.56 17.58
C SER A 205 10.13 -6.93 16.94
N THR A 206 9.25 -7.78 17.47
CA THR A 206 8.98 -9.10 16.90
C THR A 206 7.76 -9.04 16.01
N SER A 207 7.85 -9.64 14.83
CA SER A 207 6.72 -9.84 13.94
C SER A 207 6.37 -11.33 13.88
N SER A 208 5.09 -11.66 13.88
CA SER A 208 4.63 -13.05 13.70
C SER A 208 4.96 -13.63 12.31
N PHE A 209 5.45 -12.80 11.39
CA PHE A 209 5.75 -13.17 10.00
C PHE A 209 7.25 -13.22 9.70
N GLU A 210 8.10 -12.82 10.62
CA GLU A 210 9.55 -12.83 10.47
C GLU A 210 10.20 -13.58 11.63
N GLU A 211 11.12 -14.48 11.30
CA GLU A 211 12.02 -15.03 12.29
C GLU A 211 13.09 -13.99 12.62
N GLY A 212 13.04 -13.40 13.81
CA GLY A 212 14.00 -12.42 14.29
C GLY A 212 13.44 -11.01 14.51
N ASP A 213 14.33 -10.06 14.76
CA ASP A 213 14.00 -8.66 15.02
C ASP A 213 13.52 -7.97 13.73
N SER A 214 12.30 -7.51 13.72
CA SER A 214 11.68 -6.96 12.51
C SER A 214 12.03 -5.49 12.24
N ASN A 215 12.62 -4.79 13.20
CA ASN A 215 12.94 -3.35 13.13
C ASN A 215 11.76 -2.47 12.66
N ILE A 216 10.54 -2.85 13.02
CA ILE A 216 9.33 -2.13 12.65
C ILE A 216 9.11 -0.98 13.64
N LEU A 217 9.11 0.25 13.14
CA LEU A 217 8.78 1.44 13.90
C LEU A 217 7.29 1.51 14.15
N ASP A 218 6.48 1.29 13.11
CA ASP A 218 5.02 1.30 13.19
C ASP A 218 4.39 0.61 11.98
N SER A 219 3.08 0.37 12.05
CA SER A 219 2.28 -0.25 11.00
C SER A 219 1.02 0.58 10.74
N ILE A 220 0.83 0.97 9.49
CA ILE A 220 -0.24 1.85 9.05
C ILE A 220 -1.30 1.02 8.31
N PRO A 221 -2.49 0.81 8.90
CA PRO A 221 -3.61 0.22 8.19
C PRO A 221 -4.06 1.12 7.04
N THR A 222 -4.34 0.54 5.89
CA THR A 222 -4.78 1.29 4.70
C THR A 222 -6.30 1.31 4.54
N ASN A 223 -7.04 0.56 5.34
CA ASN A 223 -8.49 0.64 5.38
C ASN A 223 -8.90 1.84 6.25
N SER A 224 -9.77 2.67 5.71
CA SER A 224 -10.23 3.93 6.31
C SER A 224 -11.02 3.81 7.62
N ASP A 225 -11.31 2.58 8.09
CA ASP A 225 -12.22 2.37 9.23
C ASP A 225 -11.52 2.18 10.58
N ASN A 226 -10.19 2.26 10.62
CA ASN A 226 -9.41 1.96 11.82
C ASN A 226 -8.95 3.22 12.59
N GLY A 227 -9.87 4.07 12.96
CA GLY A 227 -9.75 5.09 14.04
C GLY A 227 -8.56 6.07 14.03
N ASN A 228 -7.37 5.63 13.65
CA ASN A 228 -6.14 6.42 13.62
C ASN A 228 -5.58 6.63 12.21
N SER A 229 -6.18 6.00 11.20
CA SER A 229 -5.78 6.12 9.82
C SER A 229 -6.99 6.47 8.96
N TYR A 230 -6.85 7.45 8.11
CA TYR A 230 -7.90 7.86 7.18
C TYR A 230 -7.31 8.34 5.86
N PHE A 231 -8.13 8.28 4.80
CA PHE A 231 -7.80 8.90 3.53
C PHE A 231 -8.32 10.34 3.49
N GLU A 232 -7.44 11.26 3.14
CA GLU A 232 -7.87 12.55 2.62
C GLU A 232 -8.33 12.35 1.18
N GLU A 233 -9.58 12.68 0.90
CA GLU A 233 -10.19 12.48 -0.40
C GLU A 233 -10.47 13.83 -1.08
N ARG A 234 -10.24 13.86 -2.37
CA ARG A 234 -10.67 14.97 -3.22
C ARG A 234 -11.89 14.54 -4.03
N SER A 235 -12.94 15.32 -3.95
CA SER A 235 -14.15 15.12 -4.75
C SER A 235 -14.42 16.33 -5.65
N GLN A 236 -14.98 16.10 -6.82
CA GLN A 236 -15.48 17.12 -7.71
C GLN A 236 -16.94 16.81 -8.02
N THR A 237 -17.78 17.84 -7.90
CA THR A 237 -19.20 17.76 -8.22
C THR A 237 -19.52 18.73 -9.34
N THR A 238 -20.56 18.43 -10.11
CA THR A 238 -21.19 19.37 -11.06
C THR A 238 -21.96 20.46 -10.31
N GLU A 239 -22.40 21.50 -11.01
CA GLU A 239 -23.21 22.60 -10.43
C GLU A 239 -24.54 22.12 -9.86
N ASP A 240 -25.10 21.02 -10.37
CA ASP A 240 -26.31 20.36 -9.86
C ASP A 240 -26.07 19.44 -8.65
N GLY A 241 -24.82 19.35 -8.17
CA GLY A 241 -24.43 18.51 -7.03
C GLY A 241 -24.14 17.03 -7.38
N THR A 242 -24.13 16.66 -8.67
CA THR A 242 -23.77 15.30 -9.08
C THR A 242 -22.29 15.07 -8.88
N LEU A 243 -21.92 14.01 -8.15
CA LEU A 243 -20.53 13.63 -7.92
C LEU A 243 -19.90 13.13 -9.22
N ILE A 244 -18.89 13.85 -9.75
CA ILE A 244 -18.16 13.45 -10.95
C ILE A 244 -17.09 12.42 -10.64
N PHE A 245 -16.28 12.70 -9.59
CA PHE A 245 -15.26 11.77 -9.13
C PHE A 245 -14.93 11.96 -7.65
N LYS A 246 -14.45 10.91 -7.04
CA LYS A 246 -13.87 10.87 -5.70
C LYS A 246 -12.52 10.18 -5.77
N GLN A 247 -11.46 10.89 -5.40
CA GLN A 247 -10.10 10.41 -5.49
C GLN A 247 -9.44 10.46 -4.13
N LYS A 248 -8.90 9.33 -3.70
CA LYS A 248 -8.03 9.27 -2.53
C LYS A 248 -6.71 9.96 -2.86
N GLN A 249 -6.22 10.81 -1.98
CA GLN A 249 -4.96 11.54 -2.20
C GLN A 249 -3.87 11.12 -1.20
N THR A 250 -4.21 11.08 0.07
CA THR A 250 -3.24 10.90 1.13
C THR A 250 -3.80 9.99 2.21
N ILE A 251 -3.01 9.05 2.68
CA ILE A 251 -3.27 8.29 3.89
C ILE A 251 -2.65 9.08 5.04
N ILE A 252 -3.44 9.43 6.03
CA ILE A 252 -2.97 10.11 7.23
C ILE A 252 -3.13 9.15 8.40
N GLN A 253 -2.04 8.90 9.10
CA GLN A 253 -2.00 8.15 10.36
C GLN A 253 -1.62 9.10 11.48
N GLU A 254 -2.45 9.18 12.51
CA GLU A 254 -2.17 9.91 13.74
C GLU A 254 -2.20 8.96 14.93
N ASN A 255 -1.07 8.84 15.63
CA ASN A 255 -0.96 7.97 16.78
C ASN A 255 -1.33 8.73 18.05
N ILE A 256 -2.56 8.53 18.52
CA ILE A 256 -3.04 9.10 19.81
C ILE A 256 -2.32 8.40 20.99
N TYR A 257 -2.09 7.09 20.85
CA TYR A 257 -1.36 6.27 21.83
C TYR A 257 -0.03 5.86 21.23
N MET A 258 0.99 6.68 21.45
CA MET A 258 2.33 6.41 20.91
C MET A 258 2.97 5.21 21.61
N VAL A 259 3.20 4.15 20.84
CA VAL A 259 4.03 3.02 21.29
C VAL A 259 5.48 3.45 21.20
N LYS A 260 6.16 3.45 22.32
CA LYS A 260 7.56 3.87 22.42
C LYS A 260 8.48 2.66 22.29
N GLN A 261 9.35 2.69 21.30
CA GLN A 261 10.42 1.73 21.09
C GLN A 261 11.70 2.23 21.77
N ILE A 262 12.33 1.40 22.57
CA ILE A 262 13.59 1.76 23.22
C ILE A 262 14.75 1.42 22.29
N LEU A 263 15.63 2.39 22.09
CA LEU A 263 16.81 2.22 21.23
C LEU A 263 18.01 1.71 22.03
N PRO A 264 18.77 0.76 21.49
CA PRO A 264 20.01 0.32 22.12
C PRO A 264 21.14 1.36 22.00
N THR A 265 20.99 2.32 21.11
CA THR A 265 21.97 3.39 20.88
C THR A 265 21.76 4.57 21.83
N LYS A 266 22.88 5.22 22.20
CA LYS A 266 22.89 6.47 22.97
C LYS A 266 22.95 7.72 22.11
N ARG A 267 23.05 7.54 20.81
CA ARG A 267 23.23 8.63 19.85
C ARG A 267 22.49 8.33 18.57
N LEU A 268 21.79 9.32 18.06
CA LEU A 268 21.07 9.25 16.80
C LEU A 268 21.59 10.36 15.87
N ASP A 269 22.35 9.96 14.84
CA ASP A 269 22.95 10.85 13.84
C ASP A 269 22.24 10.85 12.51
N ASN A 270 21.53 9.75 12.22
CA ASN A 270 20.78 9.56 11.00
C ASN A 270 19.50 8.76 11.29
N LEU A 271 18.55 8.85 10.39
CA LEU A 271 17.34 8.07 10.44
C LEU A 271 17.05 7.50 9.05
N GLU A 272 16.82 6.21 9.00
CA GLU A 272 16.38 5.51 7.80
C GLU A 272 14.96 4.99 8.01
N ILE A 273 14.09 5.21 7.03
CA ILE A 273 12.74 4.62 6.99
C ILE A 273 12.57 3.93 5.65
N GLU A 274 12.11 2.70 5.68
CA GLU A 274 11.70 1.92 4.52
C GLU A 274 10.24 1.54 4.66
N LEU A 275 9.44 1.83 3.61
CA LEU A 275 8.05 1.41 3.52
C LEU A 275 8.00 -0.01 2.94
N VAL A 276 7.37 -0.92 3.65
CA VAL A 276 7.18 -2.30 3.19
C VAL A 276 5.75 -2.77 3.41
N SER A 277 5.30 -3.70 2.57
CA SER A 277 4.02 -4.39 2.76
C SER A 277 4.07 -5.32 3.97
N LYS A 278 2.91 -5.89 4.33
CA LYS A 278 2.86 -6.94 5.37
C LYS A 278 3.75 -8.15 5.04
N ASP A 279 4.00 -8.41 3.77
CA ASP A 279 4.79 -9.54 3.27
C ASP A 279 6.24 -9.12 2.96
N ASN A 280 6.72 -8.01 3.53
CA ASN A 280 8.07 -7.46 3.34
C ASN A 280 8.44 -7.02 1.91
N GLN A 281 7.47 -6.82 1.05
CA GLN A 281 7.71 -6.28 -0.28
C GLN A 281 7.90 -4.77 -0.20
N SER A 282 8.87 -4.23 -0.91
CA SER A 282 9.09 -2.77 -0.98
C SER A 282 7.86 -2.07 -1.56
N ILE A 283 7.58 -0.86 -1.07
CA ILE A 283 6.46 -0.03 -1.52
C ILE A 283 7.03 1.18 -2.25
N THR A 284 6.52 1.45 -3.44
CA THR A 284 6.74 2.72 -4.15
C THR A 284 5.74 3.77 -3.70
N THR A 285 6.14 5.03 -3.70
CA THR A 285 5.25 6.17 -3.41
C THR A 285 4.67 6.80 -4.67
N GLY A 286 5.01 6.27 -5.85
CA GLY A 286 4.58 6.84 -7.14
C GLY A 286 5.10 8.27 -7.35
N GLN A 287 6.32 8.55 -6.91
CA GLN A 287 6.98 9.87 -7.02
C GLN A 287 6.30 11.00 -6.20
N GLN A 288 5.37 10.65 -5.32
CA GLN A 288 4.72 11.63 -4.47
C GLN A 288 5.42 11.74 -3.11
N PRO A 289 5.43 12.92 -2.50
CA PRO A 289 6.09 13.14 -1.21
C PRO A 289 5.38 12.43 -0.06
N CYS A 290 6.17 12.04 0.94
CA CYS A 290 5.71 11.55 2.24
C CYS A 290 6.20 12.48 3.34
N ALA A 291 5.48 12.48 4.47
CA ALA A 291 5.90 13.19 5.67
C ALA A 291 5.76 12.31 6.91
N PHE A 292 6.69 12.49 7.85
CA PHE A 292 6.72 11.76 9.11
C PHE A 292 6.98 12.72 10.26
N VAL A 293 6.28 12.52 11.36
CA VAL A 293 6.57 13.20 12.61
C VAL A 293 6.94 12.14 13.63
N ILE A 294 8.19 12.17 14.06
CA ILE A 294 8.77 11.22 15.01
C ILE A 294 9.09 11.95 16.31
N GLN A 295 8.73 11.35 17.43
CA GLN A 295 9.10 11.83 18.74
C GLN A 295 10.26 11.00 19.29
N ILE A 296 11.30 11.66 19.72
CA ILE A 296 12.42 11.08 20.45
C ILE A 296 12.36 11.56 21.90
N ASP A 297 12.35 10.59 22.81
CA ASP A 297 12.35 10.83 24.25
C ASP A 297 13.67 10.40 24.86
N ILE A 298 14.18 11.21 25.76
CA ILE A 298 15.30 10.85 26.63
C ILE A 298 14.71 10.38 27.96
N LEU A 299 14.93 9.12 28.29
CA LEU A 299 14.36 8.41 29.44
C LEU A 299 15.48 8.09 30.43
N ASP A 300 15.24 8.34 31.72
CA ASP A 300 16.16 7.89 32.77
C ASP A 300 16.09 6.37 32.86
N SER A 301 17.23 5.68 32.82
CA SER A 301 17.30 4.25 33.12
C SER A 301 17.00 4.03 34.61
N LEU A 302 16.08 3.13 34.90
CA LEU A 302 15.76 2.72 36.27
C LEU A 302 16.95 2.05 36.94
#